data_acc3bcdf4ac0ed84ab8ebfad6295d92e
#
_entry.id   acc3bcdf4ac0ed84ab8ebfad6295d92e
#
_cell.length_a   1.000
_cell.length_b   1.000
_cell.length_c   1.000
_cell.angle_alpha   90.00
_cell.angle_beta   90.00
_cell.angle_gamma   90.00
#
_symmetry.space_group_name_H-M   'P 1'
#
loop_
_entity.id
_entity.type
_entity.pdbx_description
1 polymer ?
#
loop_
_entity_poly.entity_id
_entity_poly.type
_entity_poly.pdbx_seq_one_letter_code
_entity_poly.pdbx_strand_id
1 'polypeptide(L)'
;LAAQSLGLSEVPVLVAAGWTDEQRRAYVIADNKLALNAGWDDALLHLELADLKNIGFDLGLTGFAAGEIDELFAKAALKAGRTDPDAVPEAPTIAFTEPDDVWQCGRHRVACGDCTNARIVEAALGRAKPLLMVTDPPYGVDYDPRWRLDAGVNKPHQVRAEGRVSNDQRADWREAWALFPGDVAYVWHGGLHSATVEGSLRAVGFSVRSQIIWTKSSLVIGRGHYHWQHEPCWYAVRDGATGHWAGDRKQSTVWNIPTVHRTQGDVDDGRTSHSTQKPVEAMLRPMLNNSRAGQTVYEPFLGSGTTLIAAEQSGRTCHAVELNPVYVDVAVARWEDFTGERARRERDGALFERRTADGQARTTEDAAAAATASRQPA
;
A
#
# COMPACT_ATOMS: atom_id res chain seq x y z
N LEU A 1 -20.48 36.39 -8.60
CA LEU A 1 -19.10 36.78 -8.95
C LEU A 1 -18.54 35.93 -10.10
N ALA A 2 -18.50 34.56 -9.98
CA ALA A 2 -17.96 33.70 -11.04
C ALA A 2 -18.69 33.87 -12.38
N ALA A 3 -20.03 33.87 -12.40
CA ALA A 3 -20.81 34.09 -13.62
C ALA A 3 -20.54 35.44 -14.27
N GLN A 4 -20.37 36.49 -13.45
CA GLN A 4 -20.01 37.82 -13.93
C GLN A 4 -18.60 37.86 -14.53
N SER A 5 -17.62 37.14 -13.93
CA SER A 5 -16.27 37.06 -14.49
C SER A 5 -16.21 36.26 -15.81
N LEU A 6 -17.18 35.39 -16.05
CA LEU A 6 -17.35 34.63 -17.29
C LEU A 6 -18.24 35.38 -18.32
N GLY A 7 -18.70 36.58 -18.01
CA GLY A 7 -19.53 37.39 -18.92
C GLY A 7 -20.95 36.86 -19.14
N LEU A 8 -21.43 35.96 -18.26
CA LEU A 8 -22.77 35.43 -18.35
C LEU A 8 -23.82 36.48 -17.91
N SER A 9 -24.79 36.77 -18.77
CA SER A 9 -25.89 37.70 -18.48
C SER A 9 -26.99 37.07 -17.64
N GLU A 10 -27.15 35.74 -17.70
CA GLU A 10 -28.19 35.00 -16.98
C GLU A 10 -27.61 33.69 -16.45
N VAL A 11 -28.05 33.29 -15.26
CA VAL A 11 -27.71 32.00 -14.65
C VAL A 11 -28.97 31.37 -14.07
N PRO A 12 -29.16 30.03 -14.16
CA PRO A 12 -30.24 29.34 -13.48
C PRO A 12 -30.08 29.46 -11.98
N VAL A 13 -31.15 29.81 -11.26
CA VAL A 13 -31.13 29.91 -9.80
C VAL A 13 -32.33 29.21 -9.18
N LEU A 14 -32.12 28.58 -8.02
CA LEU A 14 -33.19 28.10 -7.14
C LEU A 14 -33.41 29.14 -6.05
N VAL A 15 -34.64 29.66 -5.98
CA VAL A 15 -35.02 30.67 -4.99
C VAL A 15 -35.56 29.96 -3.75
N ALA A 16 -34.80 30.00 -2.64
CA ALA A 16 -35.27 29.55 -1.34
C ALA A 16 -36.01 30.69 -0.63
N ALA A 17 -37.34 30.75 -0.83
CA ALA A 17 -38.18 31.75 -0.18
C ALA A 17 -38.50 31.37 1.26
N GLY A 18 -38.62 32.38 2.16
CA GLY A 18 -39.04 32.18 3.55
C GLY A 18 -37.96 31.74 4.54
N TRP A 19 -36.71 31.70 4.13
CA TRP A 19 -35.60 31.36 5.05
C TRP A 19 -35.16 32.58 5.87
N THR A 20 -34.88 32.37 7.17
CA THR A 20 -34.23 33.36 8.02
C THR A 20 -32.75 33.51 7.64
N ASP A 21 -32.10 34.56 8.10
CA ASP A 21 -30.68 34.78 7.84
C ASP A 21 -29.80 33.69 8.47
N GLU A 22 -30.20 33.17 9.64
CA GLU A 22 -29.54 32.05 10.30
C GLU A 22 -29.66 30.76 9.48
N GLN A 23 -30.84 30.47 8.93
CA GLN A 23 -31.06 29.30 8.07
C GLN A 23 -30.24 29.42 6.79
N ARG A 24 -30.13 30.59 6.17
CA ARG A 24 -29.28 30.81 4.99
C ARG A 24 -27.81 30.56 5.31
N ARG A 25 -27.31 31.07 6.43
CA ARG A 25 -25.93 30.86 6.89
C ARG A 25 -25.66 29.40 7.17
N ALA A 26 -26.55 28.72 7.86
CA ALA A 26 -26.43 27.30 8.15
C ALA A 26 -26.41 26.45 6.86
N TYR A 27 -27.27 26.78 5.89
CA TYR A 27 -27.31 26.11 4.60
C TYR A 27 -25.99 26.27 3.83
N VAL A 28 -25.46 27.50 3.72
CA VAL A 28 -24.17 27.73 3.05
C VAL A 28 -23.04 26.94 3.68
N ILE A 29 -23.01 26.87 5.02
CA ILE A 29 -22.01 26.06 5.72
C ILE A 29 -22.22 24.58 5.44
N ALA A 30 -23.45 24.08 5.48
CA ALA A 30 -23.79 22.69 5.24
C ALA A 30 -23.50 22.28 3.78
N ASP A 31 -23.88 23.11 2.80
CA ASP A 31 -23.66 22.85 1.37
C ASP A 31 -22.17 22.74 1.04
N ASN A 32 -21.36 23.68 1.52
CA ASN A 32 -19.92 23.62 1.38
C ASN A 32 -19.32 22.37 2.09
N LYS A 33 -19.83 22.03 3.28
CA LYS A 33 -19.34 20.87 4.03
C LYS A 33 -19.73 19.54 3.39
N LEU A 34 -20.94 19.45 2.83
CA LEU A 34 -21.41 18.27 2.09
C LEU A 34 -20.61 18.08 0.80
N ALA A 35 -20.32 19.16 0.07
CA ALA A 35 -19.47 19.10 -1.12
C ALA A 35 -18.04 18.60 -0.78
N LEU A 36 -17.47 19.01 0.36
CA LEU A 36 -16.17 18.53 0.82
C LEU A 36 -16.18 17.06 1.28
N ASN A 37 -17.33 16.55 1.71
CA ASN A 37 -17.48 15.17 2.17
C ASN A 37 -17.99 14.22 1.07
N ALA A 38 -18.47 14.73 -0.05
CA ALA A 38 -18.87 13.95 -1.22
C ALA A 38 -17.61 13.39 -1.88
N GLY A 39 -17.39 12.07 -1.79
CA GLY A 39 -16.38 11.39 -2.58
C GLY A 39 -16.79 11.33 -4.05
N TRP A 40 -15.82 11.22 -4.94
CA TRP A 40 -16.05 10.91 -6.35
C TRP A 40 -16.16 9.40 -6.55
N ASP A 41 -17.01 8.98 -7.49
CA ASP A 41 -16.87 7.66 -8.10
C ASP A 41 -15.73 7.76 -9.11
N ASP A 42 -14.56 7.25 -8.73
CA ASP A 42 -13.33 7.35 -9.51
C ASP A 42 -13.49 6.73 -10.91
N ALA A 43 -14.32 5.68 -11.06
CA ALA A 43 -14.53 5.02 -12.33
C ALA A 43 -15.38 5.89 -13.29
N LEU A 44 -16.47 6.48 -12.79
CA LEU A 44 -17.30 7.40 -13.57
C LEU A 44 -16.54 8.69 -13.88
N LEU A 45 -15.84 9.25 -12.90
CA LEU A 45 -15.02 10.46 -13.10
C LEU A 45 -13.93 10.23 -14.15
N HIS A 46 -13.27 9.07 -14.14
CA HIS A 46 -12.29 8.71 -15.16
C HIS A 46 -12.90 8.69 -16.56
N LEU A 47 -14.08 8.06 -16.72
CA LEU A 47 -14.78 7.99 -18.02
C LEU A 47 -15.12 9.39 -18.54
N GLU A 48 -15.71 10.26 -17.72
CA GLU A 48 -16.06 11.63 -18.08
C GLU A 48 -14.82 12.47 -18.46
N LEU A 49 -13.75 12.39 -17.66
CA LEU A 49 -12.50 13.09 -17.97
C LEU A 49 -11.81 12.52 -19.22
N ALA A 50 -11.90 11.20 -19.47
CA ALA A 50 -11.38 10.59 -20.68
C ALA A 50 -12.14 11.06 -21.92
N ASP A 51 -13.45 11.16 -21.87
CA ASP A 51 -14.29 11.66 -22.96
C ASP A 51 -13.99 13.13 -23.24
N LEU A 52 -13.89 13.97 -22.19
CA LEU A 52 -13.49 15.37 -22.33
C LEU A 52 -12.09 15.51 -22.97
N LYS A 53 -11.14 14.69 -22.55
CA LYS A 53 -9.78 14.67 -23.12
C LYS A 53 -9.78 14.26 -24.61
N ASN A 54 -10.60 13.27 -24.98
CA ASN A 54 -10.70 12.78 -26.36
C ASN A 54 -11.27 13.82 -27.34
N ILE A 55 -12.17 14.71 -26.86
CA ILE A 55 -12.70 15.83 -27.65
C ILE A 55 -11.80 17.07 -27.62
N GLY A 56 -10.64 17.00 -26.95
CA GLY A 56 -9.67 18.10 -26.88
C GLY A 56 -10.03 19.21 -25.86
N PHE A 57 -10.92 18.91 -24.89
CA PHE A 57 -11.28 19.86 -23.84
C PHE A 57 -10.12 20.05 -22.86
N ASP A 58 -9.92 21.30 -22.42
CA ASP A 58 -8.89 21.60 -21.40
C ASP A 58 -9.37 21.14 -20.02
N LEU A 59 -8.81 20.01 -19.55
CA LEU A 59 -9.15 19.42 -18.27
C LEU A 59 -8.81 20.32 -17.08
N GLY A 60 -7.92 21.30 -17.22
CA GLY A 60 -7.63 22.30 -16.17
C GLY A 60 -8.84 23.15 -15.79
N LEU A 61 -9.87 23.20 -16.66
CA LEU A 61 -11.12 23.92 -16.39
C LEU A 61 -12.11 23.11 -15.53
N THR A 62 -11.85 21.83 -15.26
CA THR A 62 -12.72 20.97 -14.41
C THR A 62 -12.57 21.25 -12.92
N GLY A 63 -11.56 22.03 -12.52
CA GLY A 63 -11.26 22.34 -11.12
C GLY A 63 -10.34 21.31 -10.45
N PHE A 64 -10.04 20.17 -11.11
CA PHE A 64 -9.02 19.24 -10.65
C PHE A 64 -7.62 19.76 -10.98
N ALA A 65 -6.68 19.60 -10.05
CA ALA A 65 -5.27 19.83 -10.35
C ALA A 65 -4.77 18.80 -11.37
N ALA A 66 -3.80 19.19 -12.21
CA ALA A 66 -3.29 18.27 -13.23
C ALA A 66 -2.73 16.98 -12.62
N GLY A 67 -2.13 17.02 -11.42
CA GLY A 67 -1.66 15.81 -10.70
C GLY A 67 -2.80 14.88 -10.27
N GLU A 68 -3.97 15.40 -9.88
CA GLU A 68 -5.15 14.60 -9.54
C GLU A 68 -5.71 13.89 -10.77
N ILE A 69 -5.72 14.58 -11.92
CA ILE A 69 -6.15 14.01 -13.19
C ILE A 69 -5.19 12.88 -13.62
N ASP A 70 -3.88 13.14 -13.57
CA ASP A 70 -2.85 12.15 -13.94
C ASP A 70 -2.93 10.92 -13.01
N GLU A 71 -3.18 11.12 -11.71
CA GLU A 71 -3.37 10.04 -10.74
C GLU A 71 -4.61 9.19 -11.04
N LEU A 72 -5.74 9.84 -11.38
CA LEU A 72 -6.97 9.16 -11.75
C LEU A 72 -6.79 8.31 -13.02
N PHE A 73 -6.13 8.85 -14.04
CA PHE A 73 -5.82 8.10 -15.26
C PHE A 73 -4.84 6.95 -14.99
N ALA A 74 -3.84 7.15 -14.12
CA ALA A 74 -2.91 6.10 -13.74
C ALA A 74 -3.61 4.97 -12.97
N LYS A 75 -4.54 5.28 -12.06
CA LYS A 75 -5.36 4.29 -11.36
C LYS A 75 -6.23 3.48 -12.31
N ALA A 76 -6.85 4.13 -13.30
CA ALA A 76 -7.69 3.44 -14.30
C ALA A 76 -6.89 2.51 -15.22
N ALA A 77 -5.59 2.76 -15.40
CA ALA A 77 -4.70 1.89 -16.16
C ALA A 77 -4.20 0.67 -15.36
N LEU A 78 -4.56 0.56 -14.07
CA LEU A 78 -4.16 -0.56 -13.24
C LEU A 78 -4.98 -1.81 -13.57
N LYS A 79 -4.31 -2.97 -13.50
CA LYS A 79 -4.99 -4.26 -13.65
C LYS A 79 -5.93 -4.49 -12.46
N ALA A 80 -7.20 -4.63 -12.72
CA ALA A 80 -8.17 -5.01 -11.71
C ALA A 80 -7.93 -6.46 -11.25
N GLY A 81 -7.97 -6.67 -9.94
CA GLY A 81 -7.94 -8.00 -9.34
C GLY A 81 -9.34 -8.56 -9.09
N ARG A 82 -9.40 -9.79 -8.60
CA ARG A 82 -10.64 -10.46 -8.18
C ARG A 82 -11.08 -10.07 -6.78
N THR A 83 -10.16 -9.55 -5.98
CA THR A 83 -10.39 -9.08 -4.61
C THR A 83 -9.96 -7.63 -4.47
N ASP A 84 -10.37 -6.98 -3.38
CA ASP A 84 -9.82 -5.69 -2.99
C ASP A 84 -8.28 -5.82 -2.87
N PRO A 85 -7.50 -4.93 -3.53
CA PRO A 85 -6.05 -4.99 -3.45
C PRO A 85 -5.51 -4.89 -2.02
N ASP A 86 -6.18 -4.17 -1.14
CA ASP A 86 -5.79 -4.03 0.27
C ASP A 86 -6.27 -5.17 1.17
N ALA A 87 -7.12 -6.08 0.66
CA ALA A 87 -7.54 -7.26 1.43
C ALA A 87 -6.36 -8.20 1.68
N VAL A 88 -6.25 -8.69 2.93
CA VAL A 88 -5.22 -9.64 3.35
C VAL A 88 -5.87 -10.89 3.91
N PRO A 89 -5.52 -12.09 3.43
CA PRO A 89 -5.99 -13.35 3.99
C PRO A 89 -5.57 -13.53 5.45
N GLU A 90 -6.34 -14.31 6.19
CA GLU A 90 -5.97 -14.71 7.55
C GLU A 90 -4.67 -15.53 7.53
N ALA A 91 -3.77 -15.25 8.48
CA ALA A 91 -2.52 -15.97 8.60
C ALA A 91 -2.76 -17.40 9.11
N PRO A 92 -2.16 -18.43 8.47
CA PRO A 92 -2.26 -19.79 8.95
C PRO A 92 -1.50 -19.97 10.28
N THR A 93 -1.98 -20.86 11.12
CA THR A 93 -1.26 -21.24 12.37
C THR A 93 0.03 -22.01 12.06
N ILE A 94 0.01 -22.82 11.01
CA ILE A 94 1.15 -23.63 10.57
C ILE A 94 1.42 -23.30 9.10
N ALA A 95 2.63 -22.83 8.81
CA ALA A 95 3.04 -22.52 7.45
C ALA A 95 3.14 -23.78 6.56
N PHE A 96 2.80 -23.61 5.29
CA PHE A 96 3.09 -24.57 4.23
C PHE A 96 4.49 -24.34 3.64
N THR A 97 4.89 -23.08 3.57
CA THR A 97 6.24 -22.67 3.15
C THR A 97 7.29 -23.11 4.16
N GLU A 98 8.42 -23.54 3.68
CA GLU A 98 9.62 -23.87 4.46
C GLU A 98 10.71 -22.80 4.24
N PRO A 99 11.66 -22.62 5.18
CA PRO A 99 12.83 -21.81 4.92
C PRO A 99 13.55 -22.25 3.63
N ASP A 100 14.11 -21.28 2.91
CA ASP A 100 14.76 -21.42 1.60
C ASP A 100 13.82 -21.75 0.43
N ASP A 101 12.50 -21.87 0.63
CA ASP A 101 11.56 -22.00 -0.47
C ASP A 101 11.52 -20.71 -1.31
N VAL A 102 11.38 -20.89 -2.62
CA VAL A 102 11.10 -19.81 -3.58
C VAL A 102 9.79 -20.11 -4.28
N TRP A 103 8.86 -19.20 -4.17
CA TRP A 103 7.56 -19.27 -4.83
C TRP A 103 7.54 -18.46 -6.11
N GLN A 104 7.10 -19.09 -7.19
CA GLN A 104 6.79 -18.46 -8.46
C GLN A 104 5.32 -18.08 -8.46
N CYS A 105 5.02 -16.77 -8.33
CA CYS A 105 3.69 -16.19 -8.39
C CYS A 105 3.52 -15.52 -9.76
N GLY A 106 3.11 -16.29 -10.79
CA GLY A 106 3.12 -15.82 -12.17
C GLY A 106 4.52 -15.39 -12.60
N ARG A 107 4.72 -14.08 -12.85
CA ARG A 107 6.03 -13.50 -13.18
C ARG A 107 6.86 -13.10 -11.95
N HIS A 108 6.24 -13.06 -10.76
CA HIS A 108 6.90 -12.64 -9.52
C HIS A 108 7.61 -13.80 -8.83
N ARG A 109 8.54 -13.46 -7.92
CA ARG A 109 9.28 -14.42 -7.10
C ARG A 109 9.27 -13.99 -5.65
N VAL A 110 8.98 -14.92 -4.75
CA VAL A 110 8.98 -14.71 -3.30
C VAL A 110 9.85 -15.77 -2.66
N ALA A 111 10.96 -15.36 -2.06
CA ALA A 111 11.87 -16.27 -1.34
C ALA A 111 11.61 -16.17 0.17
N CYS A 112 11.57 -17.32 0.83
CA CYS A 112 11.48 -17.43 2.28
C CYS A 112 12.87 -17.45 2.90
N GLY A 113 13.24 -16.41 3.65
CA GLY A 113 14.52 -16.35 4.36
C GLY A 113 14.95 -14.95 4.77
N ASP A 114 16.20 -14.85 5.22
CA ASP A 114 16.78 -13.60 5.69
C ASP A 114 17.32 -12.76 4.53
N CYS A 115 16.80 -11.52 4.38
CA CYS A 115 17.21 -10.59 3.32
C CYS A 115 18.65 -10.04 3.50
N THR A 116 19.32 -10.33 4.61
CA THR A 116 20.75 -10.02 4.80
C THR A 116 21.66 -11.18 4.34
N ASN A 117 21.08 -12.32 3.99
CA ASN A 117 21.80 -13.46 3.44
C ASN A 117 21.86 -13.38 1.90
N ALA A 118 23.05 -13.18 1.36
CA ALA A 118 23.28 -13.05 -0.08
C ALA A 118 22.71 -14.23 -0.89
N ARG A 119 22.78 -15.48 -0.37
CA ARG A 119 22.24 -16.66 -1.05
C ARG A 119 20.71 -16.57 -1.23
N ILE A 120 20.00 -16.07 -0.21
CA ILE A 120 18.55 -15.92 -0.26
C ILE A 120 18.17 -14.81 -1.25
N VAL A 121 18.90 -13.68 -1.21
CA VAL A 121 18.67 -12.57 -2.15
C VAL A 121 18.96 -12.99 -3.58
N GLU A 122 20.05 -13.75 -3.83
CA GLU A 122 20.36 -14.32 -5.13
C GLU A 122 19.24 -15.28 -5.61
N ALA A 123 18.72 -16.13 -4.72
CA ALA A 123 17.59 -17.00 -5.03
C ALA A 123 16.34 -16.20 -5.38
N ALA A 124 16.02 -15.13 -4.63
CA ALA A 124 14.89 -14.25 -4.92
C ALA A 124 15.06 -13.53 -6.26
N LEU A 125 16.24 -12.97 -6.52
CA LEU A 125 16.51 -12.18 -7.72
C LEU A 125 16.67 -13.04 -8.97
N GLY A 126 17.26 -14.24 -8.84
CA GLY A 126 17.61 -15.06 -9.99
C GLY A 126 18.52 -14.31 -10.97
N ARG A 127 18.05 -14.10 -12.20
CA ARG A 127 18.76 -13.30 -13.23
C ARG A 127 18.31 -11.86 -13.30
N ALA A 128 17.31 -11.46 -12.53
CA ALA A 128 16.78 -10.11 -12.58
C ALA A 128 17.74 -9.10 -11.97
N LYS A 129 17.73 -7.90 -12.54
CA LYS A 129 18.46 -6.74 -12.03
C LYS A 129 17.46 -5.60 -11.78
N PRO A 130 16.77 -5.62 -10.64
CA PRO A 130 15.80 -4.59 -10.30
C PRO A 130 16.51 -3.23 -10.20
N LEU A 131 15.92 -2.21 -10.81
CA LEU A 131 16.40 -0.82 -10.72
C LEU A 131 15.85 -0.12 -9.46
N LEU A 132 14.74 -0.59 -8.96
CA LEU A 132 13.95 0.03 -7.89
C LEU A 132 13.76 -0.93 -6.72
N MET A 133 14.02 -0.45 -5.52
CA MET A 133 13.63 -1.07 -4.26
C MET A 133 12.52 -0.22 -3.63
N VAL A 134 11.42 -0.87 -3.24
CA VAL A 134 10.32 -0.24 -2.47
C VAL A 134 10.07 -1.14 -1.27
N THR A 135 10.31 -0.63 -0.06
CA THR A 135 10.36 -1.50 1.11
C THR A 135 9.90 -0.86 2.41
N ASP A 136 9.33 -1.69 3.28
CA ASP A 136 8.84 -1.35 4.61
C ASP A 136 9.49 -2.24 5.68
N PRO A 137 10.75 -1.96 6.07
CA PRO A 137 11.47 -2.77 7.04
C PRO A 137 10.91 -2.60 8.45
N PRO A 138 11.22 -3.49 9.40
CA PRO A 138 11.00 -3.24 10.82
C PRO A 138 11.66 -1.94 11.28
N TYR A 139 10.94 -1.12 12.08
CA TYR A 139 11.34 0.26 12.40
C TYR A 139 12.28 0.39 13.61
N GLY A 140 12.54 -0.69 14.34
CA GLY A 140 13.35 -0.67 15.54
C GLY A 140 12.61 -0.07 16.75
N VAL A 141 11.29 -0.15 16.79
CA VAL A 141 10.48 0.44 17.87
C VAL A 141 10.05 -0.57 18.93
N ASP A 142 10.44 -1.85 18.79
CA ASP A 142 10.06 -2.96 19.65
C ASP A 142 8.53 -2.94 19.93
N TYR A 143 7.76 -2.93 18.82
CA TYR A 143 6.33 -2.75 18.89
C TYR A 143 5.65 -3.93 19.57
N ASP A 144 5.05 -3.68 20.74
CA ASP A 144 4.19 -4.61 21.45
C ASP A 144 2.76 -4.05 21.52
N PRO A 145 1.79 -4.66 20.82
CA PRO A 145 0.40 -4.17 20.83
C PRO A 145 -0.29 -4.29 22.20
N ARG A 146 0.23 -5.13 23.12
CA ARG A 146 -0.36 -5.37 24.44
C ARG A 146 -0.35 -4.13 25.34
N TRP A 147 0.57 -3.19 25.11
CA TRP A 147 0.62 -1.98 25.93
C TRP A 147 -0.70 -1.20 25.96
N ARG A 148 -1.53 -1.30 24.90
CA ARG A 148 -2.83 -0.62 24.85
C ARG A 148 -3.85 -1.24 25.81
N LEU A 149 -3.74 -2.54 26.06
CA LEU A 149 -4.53 -3.23 27.09
C LEU A 149 -4.07 -2.80 28.49
N ASP A 150 -2.76 -2.85 28.73
CA ASP A 150 -2.16 -2.51 30.02
C ASP A 150 -2.41 -1.05 30.40
N ALA A 151 -2.48 -0.17 29.39
CA ALA A 151 -2.81 1.25 29.55
C ALA A 151 -4.32 1.56 29.60
N GLY A 152 -5.20 0.54 29.50
CA GLY A 152 -6.65 0.71 29.50
C GLY A 152 -7.22 1.44 28.27
N VAL A 153 -6.42 1.61 27.20
CA VAL A 153 -6.83 2.27 25.96
C VAL A 153 -7.77 1.37 25.16
N ASN A 154 -7.51 0.07 25.16
CA ASN A 154 -8.36 -0.93 24.51
C ASN A 154 -8.96 -1.88 25.54
N LYS A 155 -10.19 -2.33 25.28
CA LYS A 155 -10.78 -3.45 26.03
C LYS A 155 -10.22 -4.78 25.51
N PRO A 156 -10.22 -5.88 26.34
CA PRO A 156 -9.67 -7.18 25.92
C PRO A 156 -10.21 -7.71 24.58
N HIS A 157 -11.47 -7.43 24.24
CA HIS A 157 -12.09 -7.82 22.97
C HIS A 157 -11.74 -6.88 21.79
N GLN A 158 -10.98 -5.82 22.04
CA GLN A 158 -10.52 -4.85 21.03
C GLN A 158 -9.03 -5.01 20.67
N VAL A 159 -8.39 -6.08 21.14
CA VAL A 159 -6.99 -6.37 20.74
C VAL A 159 -7.00 -6.87 19.33
N ARG A 160 -6.51 -6.04 18.43
CA ARG A 160 -6.55 -6.26 16.98
C ARG A 160 -5.29 -6.89 16.40
N ALA A 161 -4.23 -6.98 17.16
CA ALA A 161 -2.97 -7.55 16.71
C ALA A 161 -2.38 -8.42 17.81
N GLU A 162 -2.22 -9.69 17.54
CA GLU A 162 -1.40 -10.59 18.33
C GLU A 162 -0.10 -10.84 17.59
N GLY A 163 1.02 -10.57 18.25
CA GLY A 163 2.35 -10.86 17.74
C GLY A 163 3.28 -9.65 17.72
N ARG A 164 4.55 -9.94 17.89
CA ARG A 164 5.63 -8.96 17.72
C ARG A 164 6.14 -9.01 16.29
N VAL A 165 6.51 -7.84 15.76
CA VAL A 165 7.23 -7.78 14.49
C VAL A 165 8.61 -8.41 14.69
N SER A 166 8.97 -9.37 13.84
CA SER A 166 10.29 -10.01 13.91
C SER A 166 11.38 -8.98 13.63
N ASN A 167 12.46 -9.03 14.41
CA ASN A 167 13.61 -8.13 14.26
C ASN A 167 13.34 -6.63 14.46
N ASP A 168 12.21 -6.26 15.11
CA ASP A 168 11.85 -4.85 15.37
C ASP A 168 12.66 -4.20 16.53
N GLN A 169 13.89 -4.68 16.72
CA GLN A 169 14.85 -4.12 17.70
C GLN A 169 15.92 -3.27 17.03
N ARG A 170 15.94 -3.20 15.69
CA ARG A 170 16.90 -2.39 14.93
C ARG A 170 16.22 -1.66 13.77
N ALA A 171 16.74 -0.46 13.44
CA ALA A 171 16.34 0.34 12.29
C ALA A 171 17.44 0.41 11.21
N ASP A 172 18.65 -0.01 11.51
CA ASP A 172 19.76 -0.08 10.57
C ASP A 172 19.75 -1.43 9.83
N TRP A 173 19.51 -1.39 8.53
CA TRP A 173 19.43 -2.54 7.65
C TRP A 173 20.45 -2.46 6.50
N ARG A 174 21.62 -1.83 6.76
CA ARG A 174 22.65 -1.63 5.72
C ARG A 174 23.07 -2.91 5.01
N GLU A 175 23.06 -4.05 5.71
CA GLU A 175 23.40 -5.34 5.12
C GLU A 175 22.40 -5.75 4.03
N ALA A 176 21.11 -5.49 4.23
CA ALA A 176 20.06 -5.73 3.24
C ALA A 176 20.17 -4.75 2.06
N TRP A 177 20.45 -3.47 2.35
CA TRP A 177 20.65 -2.47 1.29
C TRP A 177 21.88 -2.74 0.44
N ALA A 178 22.93 -3.28 1.01
CA ALA A 178 24.18 -3.63 0.31
C ALA A 178 23.96 -4.72 -0.74
N LEU A 179 22.98 -5.60 -0.55
CA LEU A 179 22.64 -6.67 -1.49
C LEU A 179 21.68 -6.23 -2.61
N PHE A 180 21.13 -5.03 -2.54
CA PHE A 180 20.30 -4.49 -3.61
C PHE A 180 21.17 -3.97 -4.75
N PRO A 181 21.05 -4.51 -5.99
CA PRO A 181 21.93 -4.16 -7.10
C PRO A 181 21.52 -2.87 -7.84
N GLY A 182 20.35 -2.30 -7.55
CA GLY A 182 19.75 -1.21 -8.32
C GLY A 182 20.10 0.18 -7.80
N ASP A 183 19.47 1.17 -8.41
CA ASP A 183 19.84 2.58 -8.29
C ASP A 183 18.91 3.41 -7.43
N VAL A 184 17.65 2.99 -7.25
CA VAL A 184 16.61 3.79 -6.59
C VAL A 184 16.01 3.01 -5.44
N ALA A 185 15.90 3.66 -4.29
CA ALA A 185 15.30 3.08 -3.10
C ALA A 185 14.25 4.00 -2.48
N TYR A 186 13.10 3.42 -2.14
CA TYR A 186 12.10 4.00 -1.25
C TYR A 186 12.04 3.15 0.00
N VAL A 187 12.40 3.75 1.14
CA VAL A 187 12.51 3.04 2.42
C VAL A 187 11.65 3.72 3.45
N TRP A 188 10.55 3.07 3.80
CA TRP A 188 9.68 3.49 4.91
C TRP A 188 10.42 3.34 6.23
N HIS A 189 10.12 4.20 7.21
CA HIS A 189 10.80 4.14 8.50
C HIS A 189 10.01 4.81 9.61
N GLY A 190 10.34 4.50 10.86
CA GLY A 190 9.82 5.21 12.02
C GLY A 190 10.39 6.63 12.09
N GLY A 191 9.55 7.62 12.43
CA GLY A 191 9.97 9.04 12.48
C GLY A 191 11.16 9.30 13.39
N LEU A 192 11.27 8.58 14.53
CA LEU A 192 12.41 8.71 15.47
C LEU A 192 13.70 8.09 14.95
N HIS A 193 13.64 7.23 13.94
CA HIS A 193 14.79 6.53 13.36
C HIS A 193 15.21 7.07 11.99
N SER A 194 14.68 8.22 11.56
CA SER A 194 14.98 8.84 10.26
C SER A 194 16.48 8.96 10.01
N ALA A 195 17.24 9.47 10.98
CA ALA A 195 18.69 9.64 10.87
C ALA A 195 19.45 8.30 10.78
N THR A 196 18.99 7.27 11.52
CA THR A 196 19.58 5.93 11.49
C THR A 196 19.41 5.29 10.11
N VAL A 197 18.19 5.36 9.56
CA VAL A 197 17.91 4.79 8.23
C VAL A 197 18.62 5.56 7.13
N GLU A 198 18.66 6.90 7.19
CA GLU A 198 19.46 7.71 6.26
C GLU A 198 20.95 7.32 6.33
N GLY A 199 21.51 7.22 7.53
CA GLY A 199 22.90 6.81 7.73
C GLY A 199 23.20 5.42 7.17
N SER A 200 22.27 4.46 7.31
CA SER A 200 22.39 3.11 6.77
C SER A 200 22.40 3.09 5.23
N LEU A 201 21.56 3.92 4.59
CA LEU A 201 21.52 4.08 3.12
C LEU A 201 22.81 4.72 2.60
N ARG A 202 23.28 5.80 3.26
CA ARG A 202 24.55 6.48 2.90
C ARG A 202 25.75 5.55 3.01
N ALA A 203 25.77 4.69 4.04
CA ALA A 203 26.88 3.75 4.26
C ALA A 203 27.06 2.74 3.10
N VAL A 204 26.04 2.53 2.29
CA VAL A 204 26.06 1.62 1.13
C VAL A 204 25.96 2.36 -0.21
N GLY A 205 26.25 3.66 -0.23
CA GLY A 205 26.38 4.46 -1.43
C GLY A 205 25.07 5.00 -1.99
N PHE A 206 24.06 5.24 -1.16
CA PHE A 206 22.85 5.96 -1.57
C PHE A 206 22.85 7.39 -1.00
N SER A 207 22.47 8.35 -1.83
CA SER A 207 22.16 9.73 -1.44
C SER A 207 20.66 9.92 -1.33
N VAL A 208 20.18 10.33 -0.14
CA VAL A 208 18.79 10.72 0.06
C VAL A 208 18.49 11.99 -0.75
N ARG A 209 17.39 11.98 -1.49
CA ARG A 209 16.94 13.09 -2.35
C ARG A 209 15.75 13.83 -1.76
N SER A 210 14.81 13.10 -1.15
CA SER A 210 13.61 13.68 -0.55
C SER A 210 13.11 12.80 0.58
N GLN A 211 12.46 13.42 1.56
CA GLN A 211 11.62 12.71 2.51
C GLN A 211 10.17 12.83 2.06
N ILE A 212 9.52 11.71 1.89
CA ILE A 212 8.09 11.61 1.60
C ILE A 212 7.38 11.35 2.90
N ILE A 213 6.23 12.01 3.08
CA ILE A 213 5.39 11.90 4.26
C ILE A 213 4.03 11.35 3.84
N TRP A 214 3.72 10.14 4.24
CA TRP A 214 2.36 9.62 4.14
C TRP A 214 1.55 10.12 5.32
N THR A 215 0.52 10.94 5.05
CA THR A 215 -0.42 11.43 6.05
C THR A 215 -1.61 10.48 6.14
N LYS A 216 -1.92 10.04 7.36
CA LYS A 216 -3.03 9.12 7.65
C LYS A 216 -4.33 9.90 7.87
N SER A 217 -5.47 9.31 7.52
CA SER A 217 -6.79 9.91 7.76
C SER A 217 -7.12 10.08 9.26
N SER A 218 -6.51 9.26 10.13
CA SER A 218 -6.66 9.33 11.58
C SER A 218 -5.32 9.18 12.30
N LEU A 219 -5.21 9.78 13.48
CA LEU A 219 -4.03 9.62 14.33
C LEU A 219 -3.98 8.20 14.93
N VAL A 220 -2.76 7.72 15.20
CA VAL A 220 -2.51 6.47 15.92
C VAL A 220 -2.14 6.81 17.35
N ILE A 221 -2.99 6.43 18.30
CA ILE A 221 -2.75 6.66 19.74
C ILE A 221 -1.44 5.98 20.14
N GLY A 222 -0.48 6.77 20.59
CA GLY A 222 0.81 6.35 21.10
C GLY A 222 0.95 6.66 22.59
N ARG A 223 2.10 6.27 23.19
CA ARG A 223 2.42 6.51 24.62
C ARG A 223 2.83 7.96 24.93
N GLY A 224 3.14 8.75 23.89
CA GLY A 224 3.60 10.14 24.05
C GLY A 224 2.47 11.15 24.10
N HIS A 225 2.83 12.42 24.32
CA HIS A 225 1.88 13.55 24.30
C HIS A 225 1.37 13.88 22.90
N TYR A 226 2.19 13.61 21.86
CA TYR A 226 1.82 13.74 20.46
C TYR A 226 1.58 12.37 19.86
N HIS A 227 0.53 12.26 19.07
CA HIS A 227 0.14 11.03 18.38
C HIS A 227 0.55 11.09 16.91
N TRP A 228 1.13 10.00 16.44
CA TRP A 228 1.59 9.91 15.05
C TRP A 228 0.40 9.88 14.09
N GLN A 229 0.38 10.79 13.12
CA GLN A 229 -0.60 10.84 12.05
C GLN A 229 0.08 10.75 10.67
N HIS A 230 1.35 10.37 10.65
CA HIS A 230 2.12 10.21 9.42
C HIS A 230 3.17 9.12 9.57
N GLU A 231 3.65 8.66 8.41
CA GLU A 231 4.85 7.83 8.31
C GLU A 231 5.78 8.40 7.25
N PRO A 232 7.08 8.53 7.53
CA PRO A 232 8.06 9.02 6.58
C PRO A 232 8.65 7.89 5.74
N CYS A 233 9.06 8.25 4.53
CA CYS A 233 9.77 7.38 3.59
C CYS A 233 10.95 8.14 2.98
N TRP A 234 12.13 7.55 2.97
CA TRP A 234 13.28 8.10 2.27
C TRP A 234 13.24 7.70 0.79
N TYR A 235 13.22 8.69 -0.10
CA TYR A 235 13.56 8.52 -1.51
C TYR A 235 15.05 8.76 -1.69
N ALA A 236 15.77 7.74 -2.11
CA ALA A 236 17.22 7.75 -2.25
C ALA A 236 17.64 7.22 -3.62
N VAL A 237 18.77 7.72 -4.12
CA VAL A 237 19.37 7.33 -5.40
C VAL A 237 20.82 7.00 -5.16
N ARG A 238 21.31 5.92 -5.77
CA ARG A 238 22.71 5.48 -5.69
C ARG A 238 23.63 6.56 -6.23
N ASP A 239 24.76 6.75 -5.59
CA ASP A 239 25.75 7.75 -5.98
C ASP A 239 26.26 7.48 -7.41
N GLY A 240 26.23 8.52 -8.24
CA GLY A 240 26.59 8.45 -9.66
C GLY A 240 25.51 7.87 -10.59
N ALA A 241 24.40 7.36 -10.05
CA ALA A 241 23.28 6.87 -10.85
C ALA A 241 22.20 7.93 -11.10
N THR A 242 21.27 7.61 -12.00
CA THR A 242 20.07 8.42 -12.27
C THR A 242 18.89 7.91 -11.45
N GLY A 243 17.91 8.79 -11.18
CA GLY A 243 16.68 8.41 -10.47
C GLY A 243 15.68 7.61 -11.30
N HIS A 244 15.93 7.36 -12.58
CA HIS A 244 15.02 6.67 -13.52
C HIS A 244 13.59 7.21 -13.48
N TRP A 245 13.44 8.53 -13.27
CA TRP A 245 12.15 9.17 -13.08
C TRP A 245 11.26 9.04 -14.31
N ALA A 246 10.13 8.37 -14.16
CA ALA A 246 9.10 8.15 -15.18
C ALA A 246 7.86 9.02 -14.94
N GLY A 247 7.72 9.58 -13.73
CA GLY A 247 6.64 10.48 -13.35
C GLY A 247 6.80 11.90 -13.90
N ASP A 248 5.82 12.73 -13.62
CA ASP A 248 5.87 14.16 -13.97
C ASP A 248 6.64 14.99 -12.92
N ARG A 249 6.65 16.32 -13.07
CA ARG A 249 7.29 17.27 -12.13
C ARG A 249 6.31 17.89 -11.12
N LYS A 250 5.10 17.35 -10.99
CA LYS A 250 4.04 17.85 -10.11
C LYS A 250 3.89 17.05 -8.82
N GLN A 251 4.66 15.97 -8.65
CA GLN A 251 4.62 15.11 -7.49
C GLN A 251 5.04 15.85 -6.21
N SER A 252 4.21 15.73 -5.17
CA SER A 252 4.47 16.31 -3.84
C SER A 252 5.17 15.29 -2.93
N THR A 253 5.89 15.79 -1.93
CA THR A 253 6.44 14.97 -0.85
C THR A 253 5.40 14.62 0.23
N VAL A 254 4.19 15.17 0.17
CA VAL A 254 3.09 14.85 1.09
C VAL A 254 2.06 14.01 0.36
N TRP A 255 1.88 12.77 0.83
CA TRP A 255 0.94 11.81 0.26
C TRP A 255 -0.23 11.61 1.21
N ASN A 256 -1.42 12.06 0.78
CA ASN A 256 -2.67 11.83 1.49
C ASN A 256 -3.27 10.51 1.00
N ILE A 257 -2.86 9.39 1.59
CA ILE A 257 -3.37 8.07 1.27
C ILE A 257 -4.24 7.60 2.44
N PRO A 258 -5.50 7.23 2.20
CA PRO A 258 -6.34 6.67 3.26
C PRO A 258 -5.67 5.47 3.90
N THR A 259 -5.79 5.34 5.22
CA THR A 259 -5.43 4.09 5.89
C THR A 259 -6.37 2.98 5.43
N VAL A 260 -5.87 1.76 5.35
CA VAL A 260 -6.69 0.59 5.05
C VAL A 260 -7.75 0.47 6.15
N HIS A 261 -8.98 0.90 5.84
CA HIS A 261 -10.12 0.74 6.71
C HIS A 261 -10.98 -0.41 6.19
N ARG A 262 -11.52 -1.19 7.09
CA ARG A 262 -12.62 -2.08 6.79
C ARG A 262 -13.79 -1.27 6.24
N THR A 263 -14.49 -1.80 5.24
CA THR A 263 -15.75 -1.25 4.73
C THR A 263 -16.76 -1.10 5.87
N GLN A 264 -17.54 -0.01 5.84
CA GLN A 264 -18.68 0.20 6.74
C GLN A 264 -19.60 -1.02 6.66
N GLY A 265 -19.66 -1.81 7.71
CA GLY A 265 -20.49 -3.01 7.80
C GLY A 265 -19.82 -4.19 8.51
N ASP A 266 -18.51 -4.24 8.55
CA ASP A 266 -17.82 -5.24 9.35
C ASP A 266 -17.93 -4.87 10.83
N VAL A 267 -18.77 -5.61 11.54
CA VAL A 267 -18.81 -5.57 12.99
C VAL A 267 -17.39 -5.81 13.49
N ASP A 268 -16.95 -5.01 14.46
CA ASP A 268 -15.62 -5.08 15.06
C ASP A 268 -15.43 -6.43 15.78
N ASP A 269 -15.18 -7.50 15.01
CA ASP A 269 -14.97 -8.86 15.51
C ASP A 269 -13.52 -9.16 15.94
N GLY A 270 -12.67 -8.12 15.94
CA GLY A 270 -11.30 -8.22 16.46
C GLY A 270 -10.29 -8.95 15.58
N ARG A 271 -10.64 -9.37 14.36
CA ARG A 271 -9.85 -10.29 13.54
C ARG A 271 -8.97 -9.66 12.45
N THR A 272 -8.22 -8.60 12.72
CA THR A 272 -7.15 -8.19 11.80
C THR A 272 -5.78 -8.48 12.40
N SER A 273 -5.09 -9.45 11.85
CA SER A 273 -3.74 -9.86 12.25
C SER A 273 -2.62 -8.85 11.87
N HIS A 274 -2.94 -7.76 11.16
CA HIS A 274 -1.92 -6.85 10.60
C HIS A 274 -2.19 -5.39 10.98
N SER A 275 -1.70 -4.97 12.15
CA SER A 275 -1.79 -3.56 12.61
C SER A 275 -0.83 -2.61 11.87
N THR A 276 0.06 -3.14 11.02
CA THR A 276 1.16 -2.40 10.37
C THR A 276 1.12 -2.45 8.85
N GLN A 277 0.03 -2.98 8.25
CA GLN A 277 -0.08 -3.05 6.80
C GLN A 277 -0.06 -1.66 6.15
N LYS A 278 0.80 -1.49 5.13
CA LYS A 278 0.76 -0.33 4.24
C LYS A 278 -0.37 -0.45 3.22
N PRO A 279 -1.07 0.64 2.86
CA PRO A 279 -1.94 0.66 1.69
C PRO A 279 -1.14 0.31 0.43
N VAL A 280 -1.75 -0.41 -0.49
CA VAL A 280 -1.12 -0.76 -1.78
C VAL A 280 -0.66 0.49 -2.53
N GLU A 281 -1.41 1.57 -2.45
CA GLU A 281 -1.05 2.86 -3.06
C GLU A 281 0.29 3.41 -2.57
N ALA A 282 0.65 3.21 -1.29
CA ALA A 282 1.93 3.66 -0.74
C ALA A 282 3.14 2.96 -1.37
N MET A 283 2.97 1.71 -1.84
CA MET A 283 3.99 0.96 -2.57
C MET A 283 3.90 1.17 -4.07
N LEU A 284 2.71 1.46 -4.59
CA LEU A 284 2.45 1.67 -6.00
C LEU A 284 3.03 2.98 -6.53
N ARG A 285 2.86 4.10 -5.81
CA ARG A 285 3.36 5.43 -6.25
C ARG A 285 4.86 5.44 -6.57
N PRO A 286 5.74 4.88 -5.72
CA PRO A 286 7.16 4.70 -6.08
C PRO A 286 7.38 3.94 -7.38
N MET A 287 6.61 2.86 -7.62
CA MET A 287 6.74 2.07 -8.83
C MET A 287 6.35 2.86 -10.08
N LEU A 288 5.25 3.61 -10.03
CA LEU A 288 4.81 4.46 -11.13
C LEU A 288 5.82 5.57 -11.43
N ASN A 289 6.44 6.14 -10.39
CA ASN A 289 7.38 7.26 -10.51
C ASN A 289 8.77 6.85 -11.02
N ASN A 290 9.26 5.65 -10.68
CA ASN A 290 10.66 5.27 -10.95
C ASN A 290 10.80 3.94 -11.69
N SER A 291 9.72 3.43 -12.28
CA SER A 291 9.78 2.24 -13.14
C SER A 291 8.70 2.26 -14.22
N ARG A 292 8.80 1.35 -15.17
CA ARG A 292 7.83 1.12 -16.24
C ARG A 292 7.26 -0.29 -16.15
N ALA A 293 6.10 -0.53 -16.75
CA ALA A 293 5.55 -1.88 -16.88
C ALA A 293 6.60 -2.84 -17.50
N GLY A 294 6.64 -4.07 -17.01
CA GLY A 294 7.65 -5.07 -17.39
C GLY A 294 8.96 -5.00 -16.61
N GLN A 295 9.25 -3.91 -15.89
CA GLN A 295 10.48 -3.80 -15.11
C GLN A 295 10.32 -4.47 -13.74
N THR A 296 11.45 -4.85 -13.15
CA THR A 296 11.51 -5.56 -11.85
C THR A 296 11.71 -4.58 -10.70
N VAL A 297 10.96 -4.82 -9.62
CA VAL A 297 11.06 -4.15 -8.33
C VAL A 297 11.54 -5.15 -7.29
N TYR A 298 12.38 -4.73 -6.36
CA TYR A 298 12.86 -5.54 -5.25
C TYR A 298 12.22 -5.12 -3.92
N GLU A 299 11.83 -6.11 -3.12
CA GLU A 299 11.25 -5.92 -1.78
C GLU A 299 11.87 -6.90 -0.79
N PRO A 300 12.84 -6.47 0.03
CA PRO A 300 13.50 -7.35 1.01
C PRO A 300 12.68 -7.67 2.27
N PHE A 301 11.54 -7.00 2.51
CA PHE A 301 10.68 -7.18 3.69
C PHE A 301 9.22 -7.26 3.28
N LEU A 302 8.86 -8.32 2.52
CA LEU A 302 7.58 -8.42 1.83
C LEU A 302 6.35 -8.35 2.75
N GLY A 303 6.45 -8.91 3.96
CA GLY A 303 5.34 -9.00 4.89
C GLY A 303 4.12 -9.69 4.26
N SER A 304 2.96 -9.05 4.38
CA SER A 304 1.69 -9.56 3.82
C SER A 304 1.55 -9.41 2.30
N GLY A 305 2.58 -8.99 1.57
CA GLY A 305 2.57 -8.95 0.10
C GLY A 305 2.05 -7.67 -0.52
N THR A 306 2.03 -6.54 0.17
CA THR A 306 1.52 -5.27 -0.37
C THR A 306 2.27 -4.84 -1.63
N THR A 307 3.61 -4.93 -1.62
CA THR A 307 4.46 -4.61 -2.77
C THR A 307 4.25 -5.58 -3.94
N LEU A 308 3.96 -6.86 -3.66
CA LEU A 308 3.65 -7.87 -4.66
C LEU A 308 2.34 -7.52 -5.41
N ILE A 309 1.29 -7.14 -4.67
CA ILE A 309 0.01 -6.72 -5.27
C ILE A 309 0.15 -5.41 -6.06
N ALA A 310 0.89 -4.42 -5.54
CA ALA A 310 1.19 -3.18 -6.27
C ALA A 310 1.90 -3.46 -7.61
N ALA A 311 2.86 -4.38 -7.61
CA ALA A 311 3.56 -4.79 -8.81
C ALA A 311 2.64 -5.53 -9.81
N GLU A 312 1.77 -6.43 -9.32
CA GLU A 312 0.79 -7.14 -10.15
C GLU A 312 -0.15 -6.14 -10.85
N GLN A 313 -0.77 -5.23 -10.07
CA GLN A 313 -1.67 -4.21 -10.62
C GLN A 313 -1.02 -3.34 -11.70
N SER A 314 0.22 -2.95 -11.47
CA SER A 314 0.94 -1.99 -12.33
C SER A 314 1.72 -2.64 -13.47
N GLY A 315 1.63 -3.96 -13.64
CA GLY A 315 2.35 -4.69 -14.70
C GLY A 315 3.86 -4.78 -14.47
N ARG A 316 4.34 -4.53 -13.23
CA ARG A 316 5.74 -4.73 -12.83
C ARG A 316 5.96 -6.15 -12.36
N THR A 317 7.20 -6.55 -12.22
CA THR A 317 7.59 -7.82 -11.61
C THR A 317 8.15 -7.56 -10.22
N CYS A 318 7.63 -8.21 -9.20
CA CYS A 318 8.15 -8.14 -7.83
C CYS A 318 9.06 -9.35 -7.56
N HIS A 319 10.30 -9.09 -7.14
CA HIS A 319 11.18 -10.07 -6.56
C HIS A 319 11.36 -9.73 -5.09
N ALA A 320 10.96 -10.63 -4.20
CA ALA A 320 10.83 -10.32 -2.79
C ALA A 320 11.42 -11.38 -1.89
N VAL A 321 11.76 -10.95 -0.67
CA VAL A 321 12.19 -11.81 0.43
C VAL A 321 11.28 -11.57 1.62
N GLU A 322 10.92 -12.63 2.32
CA GLU A 322 10.21 -12.58 3.59
C GLU A 322 10.79 -13.62 4.54
N LEU A 323 11.10 -13.18 5.75
CA LEU A 323 11.76 -14.04 6.76
C LEU A 323 10.81 -15.09 7.32
N ASN A 324 9.56 -14.72 7.57
CA ASN A 324 8.59 -15.57 8.25
C ASN A 324 7.79 -16.42 7.26
N PRO A 325 7.91 -17.76 7.29
CA PRO A 325 7.16 -18.64 6.38
C PRO A 325 5.64 -18.40 6.39
N VAL A 326 5.07 -18.04 7.54
CA VAL A 326 3.63 -17.74 7.66
C VAL A 326 3.26 -16.52 6.83
N TYR A 327 4.11 -15.47 6.82
CA TYR A 327 3.86 -14.29 6.00
C TYR A 327 4.11 -14.53 4.52
N VAL A 328 5.03 -15.44 4.17
CA VAL A 328 5.17 -15.91 2.78
C VAL A 328 3.86 -16.56 2.32
N ASP A 329 3.27 -17.46 3.14
CA ASP A 329 1.98 -18.07 2.84
C ASP A 329 0.86 -17.05 2.67
N VAL A 330 0.81 -16.03 3.54
CA VAL A 330 -0.16 -14.93 3.43
C VAL A 330 0.01 -14.16 2.12
N ALA A 331 1.25 -13.82 1.75
CA ALA A 331 1.54 -13.06 0.53
C ALA A 331 1.20 -13.88 -0.73
N VAL A 332 1.54 -15.17 -0.75
CA VAL A 332 1.21 -16.08 -1.86
C VAL A 332 -0.30 -16.26 -1.97
N ALA A 333 -0.99 -16.53 -0.86
CA ALA A 333 -2.45 -16.67 -0.82
C ALA A 333 -3.15 -15.39 -1.33
N ARG A 334 -2.70 -14.22 -0.86
CA ARG A 334 -3.21 -12.92 -1.31
C ARG A 334 -3.06 -12.72 -2.81
N TRP A 335 -1.90 -13.10 -3.37
CA TRP A 335 -1.67 -13.01 -4.81
C TRP A 335 -2.58 -13.99 -5.59
N GLU A 336 -2.76 -15.23 -5.11
CA GLU A 336 -3.69 -16.20 -5.72
C GLU A 336 -5.14 -15.68 -5.68
N ASP A 337 -5.59 -15.09 -4.56
CA ASP A 337 -6.92 -14.50 -4.43
C ASP A 337 -7.12 -13.34 -5.39
N PHE A 338 -6.10 -12.48 -5.49
CA PHE A 338 -6.14 -11.30 -6.32
C PHE A 338 -6.15 -11.63 -7.82
N THR A 339 -5.34 -12.59 -8.26
CA THR A 339 -5.17 -12.94 -9.67
C THR A 339 -6.08 -14.07 -10.12
N GLY A 340 -6.39 -15.01 -9.23
CA GLY A 340 -7.01 -16.30 -9.54
C GLY A 340 -6.04 -17.29 -10.18
N GLU A 341 -4.76 -16.99 -10.23
CA GLU A 341 -3.71 -17.90 -10.69
C GLU A 341 -3.16 -18.72 -9.52
N ARG A 342 -2.41 -19.78 -9.81
CA ARG A 342 -1.81 -20.67 -8.80
C ARG A 342 -0.30 -20.48 -8.73
N ALA A 343 0.20 -20.25 -7.53
CA ALA A 343 1.64 -20.18 -7.26
C ALA A 343 2.27 -21.57 -7.28
N ARG A 344 3.55 -21.64 -7.69
CA ARG A 344 4.35 -22.86 -7.74
C ARG A 344 5.65 -22.69 -6.99
N ARG A 345 5.99 -23.69 -6.20
CA ARG A 345 7.30 -23.76 -5.54
C ARG A 345 8.38 -24.14 -6.57
N GLU A 346 9.48 -23.38 -6.58
CA GLU A 346 10.48 -23.53 -7.65
C GLU A 346 11.24 -24.86 -7.59
N ARG A 347 11.57 -25.35 -6.39
CA ARG A 347 12.41 -26.55 -6.21
C ARG A 347 11.79 -27.84 -6.75
N ASP A 348 10.45 -27.95 -6.75
CA ASP A 348 9.75 -29.21 -7.08
C ASP A 348 8.47 -29.00 -7.92
N GLY A 349 8.09 -27.76 -8.20
CA GLY A 349 6.88 -27.43 -8.95
C GLY A 349 5.57 -27.62 -8.18
N ALA A 350 5.62 -27.91 -6.88
CA ALA A 350 4.44 -28.08 -6.05
C ALA A 350 3.56 -26.82 -6.06
N LEU A 351 2.25 -27.02 -6.15
CA LEU A 351 1.28 -25.94 -6.02
C LEU A 351 1.18 -25.49 -4.55
N PHE A 352 0.95 -24.19 -4.35
CA PHE A 352 0.70 -23.70 -3.02
C PHE A 352 -0.60 -24.28 -2.44
N GLU A 353 -0.52 -24.77 -1.21
CA GLU A 353 -1.65 -25.33 -0.48
C GLU A 353 -1.94 -24.49 0.75
N ARG A 354 -3.15 -23.95 0.82
CA ARG A 354 -3.59 -23.22 2.00
C ARG A 354 -3.84 -24.17 3.13
N ARG A 355 -3.33 -23.84 4.31
CA ARG A 355 -3.66 -24.58 5.52
C ARG A 355 -4.71 -23.83 6.33
N THR A 356 -5.65 -24.59 6.91
CA THR A 356 -6.60 -24.07 7.91
C THR A 356 -5.88 -23.84 9.24
N ALA A 357 -6.54 -23.17 10.18
CA ALA A 357 -6.04 -23.00 11.55
C ALA A 357 -5.67 -24.35 12.21
N ASP A 358 -6.31 -25.44 11.81
CA ASP A 358 -6.04 -26.81 12.31
C ASP A 358 -4.94 -27.53 11.54
N GLY A 359 -4.27 -26.85 10.60
CA GLY A 359 -3.17 -27.41 9.80
C GLY A 359 -3.61 -28.36 8.66
N GLN A 360 -4.89 -28.48 8.39
CA GLN A 360 -5.42 -29.27 7.28
C GLN A 360 -5.37 -28.48 5.96
N ALA A 361 -5.17 -29.15 4.84
CA ALA A 361 -5.25 -28.52 3.53
C ALA A 361 -6.70 -28.07 3.25
N ARG A 362 -6.90 -26.79 2.92
CA ARG A 362 -8.19 -26.28 2.46
C ARG A 362 -8.45 -26.77 1.05
N THR A 363 -9.58 -27.43 0.83
CA THR A 363 -10.00 -27.78 -0.53
C THR A 363 -10.47 -26.53 -1.29
N THR A 364 -10.38 -26.56 -2.62
CA THR A 364 -10.85 -25.46 -3.50
C THR A 364 -12.35 -25.17 -3.34
N GLU A 365 -13.13 -26.15 -2.88
CA GLU A 365 -14.56 -26.00 -2.59
C GLU A 365 -14.81 -25.15 -1.33
N ASP A 366 -13.98 -25.30 -0.28
CA ASP A 366 -14.08 -24.50 0.94
C ASP A 366 -13.75 -23.02 0.71
N ALA A 367 -12.82 -22.74 -0.21
CA ALA A 367 -12.48 -21.37 -0.61
C ALA A 367 -13.60 -20.69 -1.40
N ALA A 368 -14.29 -21.43 -2.27
CA ALA A 368 -15.44 -20.94 -3.04
C ALA A 368 -16.66 -20.69 -2.14
N ALA A 369 -16.91 -21.53 -1.14
CA ALA A 369 -17.99 -21.38 -0.17
C ALA A 369 -17.79 -20.14 0.72
N ALA A 370 -16.57 -19.88 1.18
CA ALA A 370 -16.25 -18.70 1.98
C ALA A 370 -16.41 -17.39 1.18
N ALA A 371 -16.02 -17.38 -0.10
CA ALA A 371 -16.20 -16.24 -0.99
C ALA A 371 -17.69 -15.98 -1.32
N THR A 372 -18.52 -17.00 -1.31
CA THR A 372 -19.98 -16.88 -1.57
C THR A 372 -20.73 -16.41 -0.32
N ALA A 373 -20.30 -16.84 0.86
CA ALA A 373 -20.88 -16.40 2.15
C ALA A 373 -20.66 -14.90 2.43
N SER A 374 -19.56 -14.33 1.92
CA SER A 374 -19.27 -12.91 2.07
C SER A 374 -20.04 -11.99 1.10
N ARG A 375 -20.83 -12.55 0.17
CA ARG A 375 -21.60 -11.82 -0.86
C ARG A 375 -23.12 -11.78 -0.63
N GLN A 376 -23.63 -12.37 0.44
CA GLN A 376 -25.06 -12.24 0.77
C GLN A 376 -25.31 -10.94 1.53
N PRO A 377 -26.06 -9.97 0.98
CA PRO A 377 -26.52 -8.82 1.73
C PRO A 377 -27.56 -9.26 2.74
N ALA A 378 -27.43 -8.77 3.98
CA ALA A 378 -28.44 -8.87 5.00
C ALA A 378 -29.61 -7.90 4.72
#